data_9d95c35b6da517ff5830fb4840fb6193
#
_entry.id   9d95c35b6da517ff5830fb4840fb6193
#
_cell.length_a   1.000
_cell.length_b   1.000
_cell.length_c   1.000
_cell.angle_alpha   90.00
_cell.angle_beta   90.00
_cell.angle_gamma   90.00
#
_symmetry.space_group_name_H-M   'P 1'
#
loop_
_entity.id
_entity.type
_entity.pdbx_description
1 polymer ?
#
loop_
_entity_poly.entity_id
_entity_poly.type
_entity_poly.pdbx_seq_one_letter_code
_entity_poly.pdbx_strand_id
1 'polypeptide(L)'
;MQMMSLPSASSLSHRWEPIVSLGCIPEGVMCFSCFASENGVMLPAPPDSLQTWRPRAIDLIRSLYPQVENIALVTDNTYGGISLQALVRAEWENYPDLNLVLVDSREGEETAFRTYATLPPRSAVMLGTWRVGSDGEYFMQRSLNDLVQNNPRVPVFSVTGTGIGDTAIGGYVPEYENGAEVIANQIRKYYDTDDIEDAHFHTSKSLYLFDSRKLKEWKIAEYALPKGSVIEDTMAAKLSKYSHYIELLVAGILLLVLLLFVTWLLLRMRRLKLTLEEREGQLVVAREKAEESDMLKSAFLANMSHEIRTPLN
;
A
#
# COMPACT_ATOMS: atom_id res chain seq x y z
N MET A 1 -45.71 -13.20 -5.92
CA MET A 1 -44.54 -12.33 -5.75
C MET A 1 -44.96 -11.25 -4.75
N GLN A 2 -44.89 -11.61 -3.44
CA GLN A 2 -45.26 -10.72 -2.35
C GLN A 2 -44.00 -9.90 -1.98
N MET A 3 -44.04 -8.58 -2.19
CA MET A 3 -43.07 -7.64 -1.63
C MET A 3 -43.24 -7.67 -0.12
N MET A 4 -42.25 -8.25 0.59
CA MET A 4 -42.11 -8.07 2.03
C MET A 4 -41.82 -6.58 2.30
N SER A 5 -42.73 -5.90 2.96
CA SER A 5 -42.53 -4.53 3.43
C SER A 5 -41.40 -4.53 4.51
N LEU A 6 -40.34 -3.79 4.25
CA LEU A 6 -39.29 -3.52 5.25
C LEU A 6 -39.95 -2.86 6.48
N PRO A 7 -39.58 -3.25 7.70
CA PRO A 7 -40.07 -2.60 8.91
C PRO A 7 -39.59 -1.14 8.96
N SER A 8 -40.45 -0.25 9.49
CA SER A 8 -40.17 1.18 9.56
C SER A 8 -38.90 1.49 10.35
N ALA A 9 -38.14 2.48 9.92
CA ALA A 9 -36.86 2.88 10.49
C ALA A 9 -36.88 3.15 12.02
N SER A 10 -38.06 3.48 12.58
CA SER A 10 -38.24 3.76 14.01
C SER A 10 -38.22 2.52 14.92
N SER A 11 -38.48 1.32 14.39
CA SER A 11 -38.39 0.07 15.16
C SER A 11 -37.00 -0.58 15.10
N LEU A 12 -36.16 -0.11 14.19
CA LEU A 12 -34.81 -0.64 14.00
C LEU A 12 -33.74 0.11 14.84
N SER A 13 -34.01 1.38 15.25
CA SER A 13 -33.03 2.18 15.96
C SER A 13 -32.53 1.57 17.27
N HIS A 14 -33.43 1.03 18.09
CA HIS A 14 -33.07 0.41 19.37
C HIS A 14 -32.38 -0.97 19.25
N ARG A 15 -32.60 -1.69 18.13
CA ARG A 15 -31.97 -3.00 17.91
C ARG A 15 -30.59 -2.91 17.24
N TRP A 16 -30.33 -1.81 16.53
CA TRP A 16 -29.08 -1.66 15.76
C TRP A 16 -27.96 -0.97 16.53
N GLU A 17 -28.26 -0.29 17.63
CA GLU A 17 -27.22 0.42 18.40
C GLU A 17 -26.02 -0.46 18.80
N PRO A 18 -26.19 -1.70 19.30
CA PRO A 18 -25.06 -2.55 19.61
C PRO A 18 -24.29 -3.02 18.35
N ILE A 19 -25.01 -3.25 17.25
CA ILE A 19 -24.41 -3.75 15.99
C ILE A 19 -23.73 -2.62 15.21
N VAL A 20 -24.33 -1.43 15.20
CA VAL A 20 -23.76 -0.24 14.57
C VAL A 20 -22.53 0.22 15.31
N SER A 21 -22.51 0.14 16.64
CA SER A 21 -21.31 0.44 17.43
C SER A 21 -20.18 -0.57 17.20
N LEU A 22 -20.50 -1.84 16.94
CA LEU A 22 -19.54 -2.87 16.52
C LEU A 22 -19.02 -2.65 15.10
N GLY A 23 -19.87 -2.20 14.16
CA GLY A 23 -19.50 -1.97 12.77
C GLY A 23 -18.83 -0.62 12.49
N CYS A 24 -18.96 0.34 13.41
CA CYS A 24 -18.38 1.68 13.27
C CYS A 24 -16.97 1.84 13.85
N ILE A 25 -16.31 0.75 14.29
CA ILE A 25 -14.94 0.81 14.78
C ILE A 25 -14.02 0.26 13.67
N PRO A 26 -13.53 1.10 12.77
CA PRO A 26 -12.74 0.64 11.62
C PRO A 26 -11.38 0.09 11.99
N GLU A 27 -10.97 0.06 13.27
CA GLU A 27 -9.56 -0.18 13.58
C GLU A 27 -9.30 -0.82 14.93
N GLY A 28 -9.82 -2.01 15.14
CA GLY A 28 -9.23 -2.96 16.11
C GLY A 28 -9.00 -2.51 17.55
N VAL A 29 -9.20 -1.23 17.86
CA VAL A 29 -9.27 -0.73 19.22
C VAL A 29 -10.73 -0.67 19.60
N MET A 30 -11.26 -1.82 19.99
CA MET A 30 -12.59 -1.85 20.57
C MET A 30 -12.58 -1.10 21.89
N CYS A 31 -13.17 0.05 21.89
CA CYS A 31 -13.36 0.83 23.07
C CYS A 31 -14.59 0.34 23.83
N PHE A 32 -14.38 -0.42 24.90
CA PHE A 32 -15.44 -0.94 25.74
C PHE A 32 -16.13 0.12 26.63
N SER A 33 -15.59 1.32 26.71
CA SER A 33 -16.25 2.44 27.40
C SER A 33 -17.46 2.99 26.65
N CYS A 34 -17.72 2.55 25.40
CA CYS A 34 -18.88 2.98 24.62
C CYS A 34 -20.17 2.29 24.98
N PHE A 35 -20.14 1.26 25.76
CA PHE A 35 -21.33 0.51 26.13
C PHE A 35 -21.94 0.97 27.48
N ALA A 36 -21.78 2.23 27.83
CA ALA A 36 -22.70 2.81 28.79
C ALA A 36 -24.04 2.99 28.06
N SER A 37 -24.99 2.05 28.28
CA SER A 37 -26.36 2.29 27.88
C SER A 37 -26.86 3.54 28.62
N GLU A 38 -27.81 4.27 28.09
CA GLU A 38 -28.48 5.38 28.77
C GLU A 38 -29.04 4.99 30.16
N ASN A 39 -29.11 3.71 30.48
CA ASN A 39 -29.55 3.13 31.73
C ASN A 39 -28.40 2.74 32.68
N GLY A 40 -27.16 3.11 32.42
CA GLY A 40 -26.04 2.90 33.36
C GLY A 40 -25.61 1.46 33.59
N VAL A 41 -26.05 0.52 32.75
CA VAL A 41 -25.61 -0.88 32.82
C VAL A 41 -24.26 -1.00 32.12
N MET A 42 -23.19 -1.01 32.93
CA MET A 42 -21.86 -1.42 32.43
C MET A 42 -21.92 -2.90 32.05
N LEU A 43 -21.79 -3.21 30.78
CA LEU A 43 -21.50 -4.57 30.34
C LEU A 43 -20.15 -4.99 30.95
N PRO A 44 -20.04 -6.20 31.51
CA PRO A 44 -18.76 -6.67 32.01
C PRO A 44 -17.73 -6.63 30.94
N ALA A 45 -16.55 -6.09 31.22
CA ALA A 45 -15.42 -6.13 30.31
C ALA A 45 -15.18 -7.60 29.92
N PRO A 46 -14.96 -7.89 28.61
CA PRO A 46 -14.68 -9.25 28.18
C PRO A 46 -13.46 -9.75 28.95
N PRO A 47 -13.52 -10.99 29.48
CA PRO A 47 -12.40 -11.55 30.20
C PRO A 47 -11.20 -11.68 29.28
N ASP A 48 -10.04 -11.36 29.76
CA ASP A 48 -8.70 -11.73 29.32
C ASP A 48 -8.07 -11.04 28.08
N SER A 49 -8.79 -10.60 27.09
CA SER A 49 -8.15 -10.18 25.83
C SER A 49 -7.69 -8.73 25.78
N LEU A 50 -8.36 -7.82 26.48
CA LEU A 50 -7.95 -6.40 26.58
C LEU A 50 -6.98 -6.14 27.72
N GLN A 51 -6.99 -6.97 28.74
CA GLN A 51 -6.05 -6.83 29.86
C GLN A 51 -4.64 -7.28 29.50
N THR A 52 -4.47 -8.08 28.44
CA THR A 52 -3.17 -8.69 28.08
C THR A 52 -2.37 -7.94 27.05
N TRP A 53 -2.98 -7.10 26.19
CA TRP A 53 -2.22 -6.43 25.12
C TRP A 53 -1.40 -5.22 25.61
N ARG A 54 -1.90 -4.50 26.61
CA ARG A 54 -1.27 -3.29 27.16
C ARG A 54 0.08 -3.58 27.81
N PRO A 55 0.17 -4.52 28.78
CA PRO A 55 1.45 -4.94 29.31
C PRO A 55 2.41 -5.37 28.22
N ARG A 56 1.94 -6.13 27.22
CA ARG A 56 2.79 -6.66 26.15
C ARG A 56 3.41 -5.58 25.25
N ALA A 57 2.72 -4.47 24.99
CA ALA A 57 3.27 -3.37 24.22
C ALA A 57 4.41 -2.66 24.97
N ILE A 58 4.20 -2.38 26.27
CA ILE A 58 5.22 -1.76 27.13
C ILE A 58 6.38 -2.72 27.38
N ASP A 59 6.09 -3.99 27.66
CA ASP A 59 7.10 -5.02 27.86
C ASP A 59 7.95 -5.24 26.59
N LEU A 60 7.33 -5.17 25.41
CA LEU A 60 8.04 -5.20 24.14
C LEU A 60 9.04 -4.04 24.04
N ILE A 61 8.58 -2.81 24.31
CA ILE A 61 9.46 -1.63 24.27
C ILE A 61 10.61 -1.81 25.25
N ARG A 62 10.35 -2.23 26.49
CA ARG A 62 11.39 -2.48 27.50
C ARG A 62 12.35 -3.58 27.12
N SER A 63 11.87 -4.62 26.46
CA SER A 63 12.74 -5.73 26.01
C SER A 63 13.71 -5.31 24.93
N LEU A 64 13.28 -4.43 24.02
CA LEU A 64 14.10 -3.94 22.90
C LEU A 64 14.92 -2.72 23.29
N TYR A 65 14.46 -1.90 24.25
CA TYR A 65 15.11 -0.70 24.75
C TYR A 65 15.14 -0.71 26.29
N PRO A 66 16.01 -1.50 26.91
CA PRO A 66 16.06 -1.66 28.38
C PRO A 66 16.38 -0.35 29.14
N GLN A 67 16.97 0.63 28.46
CA GLN A 67 17.28 1.94 29.01
C GLN A 67 16.12 2.94 28.91
N VAL A 68 14.92 2.52 28.45
CA VAL A 68 13.79 3.43 28.32
C VAL A 68 13.34 3.92 29.71
N GLU A 69 13.12 5.21 29.81
CA GLU A 69 12.61 5.87 31.04
C GLU A 69 11.31 6.62 30.76
N ASN A 70 11.09 6.99 29.49
CA ASN A 70 9.95 7.79 29.09
C ASN A 70 9.22 7.10 27.93
N ILE A 71 7.90 6.95 28.06
CA ILE A 71 7.03 6.48 26.98
C ILE A 71 6.18 7.66 26.53
N ALA A 72 6.32 8.04 25.26
CA ALA A 72 5.49 9.04 24.64
C ALA A 72 4.30 8.36 23.98
N LEU A 73 3.10 8.56 24.48
CA LEU A 73 1.87 8.07 23.87
C LEU A 73 1.35 9.09 22.87
N VAL A 74 1.35 8.73 21.59
CA VAL A 74 0.78 9.54 20.50
C VAL A 74 -0.66 9.13 20.26
N THR A 75 -1.58 10.07 20.43
CA THR A 75 -3.03 9.86 20.23
C THR A 75 -3.66 11.10 19.59
N ASP A 76 -4.85 10.89 19.03
CA ASP A 76 -5.61 11.92 18.36
C ASP A 76 -7.02 12.11 18.94
N ASN A 77 -7.78 13.03 18.35
CA ASN A 77 -9.15 13.36 18.77
C ASN A 77 -10.20 12.38 18.22
N THR A 78 -9.80 11.17 17.82
CA THR A 78 -10.76 10.11 17.53
C THR A 78 -11.24 9.47 18.82
N TYR A 79 -12.41 8.85 18.76
CA TYR A 79 -12.92 8.06 19.86
C TYR A 79 -11.94 6.96 20.30
N GLY A 80 -11.31 6.28 19.33
CA GLY A 80 -10.27 5.28 19.59
C GLY A 80 -9.02 5.86 20.27
N GLY A 81 -8.56 7.04 19.85
CA GLY A 81 -7.44 7.74 20.47
C GLY A 81 -7.71 8.14 21.92
N ILE A 82 -8.89 8.73 22.18
CA ILE A 82 -9.32 9.13 23.51
C ILE A 82 -9.39 7.93 24.45
N SER A 83 -9.98 6.85 23.98
CA SER A 83 -10.15 5.64 24.76
C SER A 83 -8.84 4.91 25.04
N LEU A 84 -7.95 4.85 24.04
CA LEU A 84 -6.60 4.31 24.21
C LEU A 84 -5.85 5.09 25.29
N GLN A 85 -5.93 6.43 25.26
CA GLN A 85 -5.30 7.28 26.26
C GLN A 85 -5.85 7.01 27.67
N ALA A 86 -7.18 6.90 27.81
CA ALA A 86 -7.81 6.59 29.10
C ALA A 86 -7.36 5.23 29.64
N LEU A 87 -7.31 4.22 28.77
CA LEU A 87 -6.85 2.88 29.10
C LEU A 87 -5.37 2.85 29.51
N VAL A 88 -4.49 3.54 28.78
CA VAL A 88 -3.07 3.61 29.13
C VAL A 88 -2.86 4.34 30.44
N ARG A 89 -3.56 5.43 30.69
CA ARG A 89 -3.49 6.16 31.98
C ARG A 89 -3.90 5.29 33.16
N ALA A 90 -4.99 4.53 33.04
CA ALA A 90 -5.46 3.64 34.07
C ALA A 90 -4.47 2.51 34.44
N GLU A 91 -3.70 2.05 33.41
CA GLU A 91 -2.70 1.00 33.59
C GLU A 91 -1.35 1.55 34.08
N TRP A 92 -1.13 2.87 33.97
CA TRP A 92 0.18 3.48 34.23
C TRP A 92 0.64 3.33 35.69
N GLU A 93 -0.27 3.17 36.62
CA GLU A 93 0.03 2.90 38.04
C GLU A 93 0.89 1.63 38.23
N ASN A 94 0.83 0.70 37.27
CA ASN A 94 1.63 -0.52 37.31
C ASN A 94 3.09 -0.33 36.80
N TYR A 95 3.44 0.89 36.31
CA TYR A 95 4.75 1.22 35.79
C TYR A 95 5.35 2.45 36.47
N PRO A 96 5.61 2.40 37.79
CA PRO A 96 6.07 3.57 38.57
C PRO A 96 7.49 4.03 38.16
N ASP A 97 8.24 3.20 37.46
CA ASP A 97 9.60 3.46 36.95
C ASP A 97 9.62 4.12 35.58
N LEU A 98 8.47 4.31 34.93
CA LEU A 98 8.33 4.92 33.63
C LEU A 98 7.55 6.24 33.69
N ASN A 99 8.01 7.24 32.98
CA ASN A 99 7.30 8.50 32.79
C ASN A 99 6.39 8.43 31.54
N LEU A 100 5.13 8.81 31.67
CA LEU A 100 4.21 8.95 30.56
C LEU A 100 4.23 10.40 30.04
N VAL A 101 4.58 10.56 28.77
CA VAL A 101 4.45 11.82 28.06
C VAL A 101 3.29 11.69 27.06
N LEU A 102 2.36 12.62 27.10
CA LEU A 102 1.24 12.60 26.15
C LEU A 102 1.52 13.53 24.98
N VAL A 103 1.42 12.99 23.78
CA VAL A 103 1.45 13.72 22.51
C VAL A 103 0.05 13.62 21.92
N ASP A 104 -0.78 14.60 22.25
CA ASP A 104 -2.22 14.55 22.03
C ASP A 104 -2.65 15.65 21.06
N SER A 105 -3.25 15.27 19.94
CA SER A 105 -3.72 16.24 18.95
C SER A 105 -4.83 17.16 19.46
N ARG A 106 -5.51 16.78 20.55
CA ARG A 106 -6.56 17.61 21.20
C ARG A 106 -6.02 18.88 21.82
N GLU A 107 -4.72 18.92 22.17
CA GLU A 107 -4.05 20.13 22.65
C GLU A 107 -3.60 21.06 21.53
N GLY A 108 -3.94 20.72 20.29
CA GLY A 108 -3.55 21.39 19.06
C GLY A 108 -2.33 20.76 18.41
N GLU A 109 -2.34 20.74 17.08
CA GLU A 109 -1.29 20.11 16.28
C GLU A 109 0.10 20.67 16.60
N GLU A 110 0.23 22.00 16.68
CA GLU A 110 1.49 22.67 16.99
C GLU A 110 2.05 22.27 18.38
N THR A 111 1.18 22.14 19.37
CA THR A 111 1.56 21.70 20.72
C THR A 111 2.04 20.26 20.70
N ALA A 112 1.33 19.37 20.01
CA ALA A 112 1.72 17.97 19.86
C ALA A 112 3.09 17.84 19.15
N PHE A 113 3.31 18.58 18.07
CA PHE A 113 4.59 18.61 17.37
C PHE A 113 5.74 19.12 18.25
N ARG A 114 5.51 20.17 19.02
CA ARG A 114 6.48 20.71 19.96
C ARG A 114 6.79 19.71 21.07
N THR A 115 5.78 19.08 21.64
CA THR A 115 5.95 18.05 22.69
C THR A 115 6.77 16.89 22.16
N TYR A 116 6.48 16.41 20.95
CA TYR A 116 7.22 15.34 20.29
C TYR A 116 8.69 15.73 20.02
N ALA A 117 8.93 16.94 19.52
CA ALA A 117 10.27 17.44 19.24
C ALA A 117 11.15 17.55 20.49
N THR A 118 10.54 17.82 21.64
CA THR A 118 11.24 18.02 22.93
C THR A 118 11.17 16.80 23.85
N LEU A 119 10.88 15.61 23.34
CA LEU A 119 10.87 14.39 24.13
C LEU A 119 12.19 14.21 24.90
N PRO A 120 12.14 13.83 26.19
CA PRO A 120 13.34 13.61 26.99
C PRO A 120 14.25 12.53 26.40
N PRO A 121 15.54 12.50 26.76
CA PRO A 121 16.41 11.37 26.44
C PRO A 121 15.83 10.06 26.96
N ARG A 122 16.18 8.94 26.31
CA ARG A 122 15.68 7.61 26.68
C ARG A 122 14.16 7.48 26.59
N SER A 123 13.57 8.19 25.62
CA SER A 123 12.16 8.05 25.25
C SER A 123 11.96 6.96 24.19
N ALA A 124 10.79 6.32 24.24
CA ALA A 124 10.25 5.53 23.13
C ALA A 124 8.80 5.98 22.88
N VAL A 125 8.36 5.89 21.64
CA VAL A 125 7.00 6.27 21.24
C VAL A 125 6.11 5.05 21.19
N MET A 126 4.96 5.14 21.82
CA MET A 126 3.84 4.24 21.65
C MET A 126 2.79 4.93 20.79
N LEU A 127 2.74 4.54 19.50
CA LEU A 127 1.88 5.15 18.50
C LEU A 127 0.51 4.48 18.51
N GLY A 128 -0.50 5.23 18.89
CA GLY A 128 -1.91 4.88 18.74
C GLY A 128 -2.45 5.29 17.38
N THR A 129 -3.38 6.23 17.37
CA THR A 129 -3.95 6.83 16.15
C THR A 129 -3.44 8.25 15.96
N TRP A 130 -3.33 8.70 14.69
CA TRP A 130 -2.97 10.06 14.34
C TRP A 130 -3.70 10.48 13.06
N ARG A 131 -4.95 10.92 13.20
CA ARG A 131 -5.86 11.18 12.08
C ARG A 131 -6.67 12.45 12.19
N VAL A 132 -7.03 12.85 13.41
CA VAL A 132 -7.99 13.93 13.68
C VAL A 132 -7.40 14.93 14.66
N GLY A 133 -7.46 16.20 14.29
CA GLY A 133 -7.01 17.32 15.09
C GLY A 133 -8.00 17.74 16.18
N SER A 134 -7.65 18.80 16.92
CA SER A 134 -8.44 19.39 18.01
C SER A 134 -9.80 19.91 17.55
N ASP A 135 -9.89 20.38 16.33
CA ASP A 135 -11.07 20.95 15.66
C ASP A 135 -11.96 19.89 14.98
N GLY A 136 -11.53 18.60 15.02
CA GLY A 136 -12.22 17.51 14.34
C GLY A 136 -11.89 17.38 12.86
N GLU A 137 -10.95 18.16 12.33
CA GLU A 137 -10.47 18.03 10.97
C GLU A 137 -9.48 16.86 10.82
N TYR A 138 -9.57 16.18 9.68
CA TYR A 138 -8.67 15.07 9.38
C TYR A 138 -7.30 15.57 8.94
N PHE A 139 -6.26 15.00 9.53
CA PHE A 139 -4.89 15.26 9.14
C PHE A 139 -4.59 14.78 7.71
N MET A 140 -3.71 15.51 7.04
CA MET A 140 -3.15 15.04 5.78
C MET A 140 -2.34 13.75 6.00
N GLN A 141 -2.28 12.90 4.98
CA GLN A 141 -1.58 11.61 5.03
C GLN A 141 -0.10 11.71 5.47
N ARG A 142 0.55 12.86 5.29
CA ARG A 142 1.95 13.10 5.69
C ARG A 142 2.12 13.57 7.13
N SER A 143 1.05 13.98 7.80
CA SER A 143 1.14 14.61 9.14
C SER A 143 1.84 13.70 10.16
N LEU A 144 1.62 12.40 10.11
CA LEU A 144 2.32 11.45 10.98
C LEU A 144 3.83 11.42 10.70
N ASN A 145 4.21 11.42 9.43
CA ASN A 145 5.61 11.45 9.04
C ASN A 145 6.27 12.75 9.48
N ASP A 146 5.59 13.87 9.29
CA ASP A 146 6.07 15.19 9.69
C ASP A 146 6.23 15.24 11.22
N LEU A 147 5.28 14.69 11.99
CA LEU A 147 5.40 14.56 13.44
C LEU A 147 6.66 13.78 13.83
N VAL A 148 6.85 12.58 13.28
CA VAL A 148 7.97 11.70 13.63
C VAL A 148 9.32 12.29 13.20
N GLN A 149 9.38 13.02 12.09
CA GLN A 149 10.60 13.68 11.61
C GLN A 149 11.09 14.82 12.51
N ASN A 150 10.24 15.37 13.39
CA ASN A 150 10.66 16.36 14.36
C ASN A 150 11.62 15.80 15.43
N ASN A 151 11.62 14.49 15.66
CA ASN A 151 12.59 13.82 16.51
C ASN A 151 12.87 12.39 16.04
N PRO A 152 13.62 12.21 14.93
CA PRO A 152 13.80 10.92 14.28
C PRO A 152 14.70 9.95 15.06
N ARG A 153 15.23 10.37 16.21
CA ARG A 153 16.08 9.52 17.07
C ARG A 153 15.30 8.73 18.10
N VAL A 154 14.00 8.96 18.20
CA VAL A 154 13.13 8.26 19.14
C VAL A 154 12.49 7.07 18.43
N PRO A 155 12.66 5.84 18.95
CA PRO A 155 12.05 4.66 18.36
C PRO A 155 10.52 4.70 18.47
N VAL A 156 9.83 4.35 17.39
CA VAL A 156 8.36 4.37 17.32
C VAL A 156 7.82 2.94 17.25
N PHE A 157 6.96 2.59 18.19
CA PHE A 157 6.25 1.32 18.24
C PHE A 157 4.75 1.53 18.10
N SER A 158 4.12 0.78 17.23
CA SER A 158 2.68 0.87 17.01
C SER A 158 1.89 -0.04 17.95
N VAL A 159 0.73 0.42 18.39
CA VAL A 159 -0.23 -0.40 19.14
C VAL A 159 -1.51 -0.67 18.36
N THR A 160 -1.67 -0.03 17.22
CA THR A 160 -2.85 -0.17 16.34
C THR A 160 -2.50 -0.66 14.94
N GLY A 161 -1.22 -0.85 14.62
CA GLY A 161 -0.74 -1.10 13.25
C GLY A 161 -0.45 0.19 12.45
N THR A 162 -0.90 1.35 12.93
CA THR A 162 -0.61 2.64 12.29
C THR A 162 0.90 2.86 12.19
N GLY A 163 1.37 3.30 11.03
CA GLY A 163 2.78 3.62 10.79
C GLY A 163 3.70 2.43 10.52
N ILE A 164 3.24 1.17 10.63
CA ILE A 164 4.04 0.00 10.23
C ILE A 164 4.20 0.03 8.70
N GLY A 165 5.43 -0.20 8.24
CA GLY A 165 5.78 -0.05 6.82
C GLY A 165 6.27 1.35 6.43
N ASP A 166 6.21 2.33 7.34
CA ASP A 166 6.67 3.71 7.09
C ASP A 166 7.45 4.29 8.27
N THR A 167 6.80 4.64 9.38
CA THR A 167 7.40 5.33 10.53
C THR A 167 7.71 4.41 11.71
N ALA A 168 6.85 3.43 11.99
CA ALA A 168 6.98 2.55 13.13
C ALA A 168 7.89 1.34 12.85
N ILE A 169 8.65 0.92 13.84
CA ILE A 169 9.51 -0.28 13.81
C ILE A 169 8.64 -1.54 13.76
N GLY A 170 7.54 -1.51 14.48
CA GLY A 170 6.62 -2.62 14.66
C GLY A 170 5.85 -2.44 15.96
N GLY A 171 5.25 -3.51 16.46
CA GLY A 171 4.53 -3.45 17.72
C GLY A 171 3.73 -4.71 18.03
N TYR A 172 2.98 -4.66 19.12
CA TYR A 172 1.98 -5.67 19.42
C TYR A 172 0.61 -5.13 18.98
N VAL A 173 0.15 -5.60 17.83
CA VAL A 173 -0.99 -5.01 17.11
C VAL A 173 -2.10 -6.04 16.87
N PRO A 174 -3.36 -5.60 16.76
CA PRO A 174 -4.46 -6.48 16.37
C PRO A 174 -4.24 -7.06 14.96
N GLU A 175 -4.67 -8.32 14.78
CA GLU A 175 -4.70 -8.99 13.48
C GLU A 175 -6.00 -8.62 12.75
N TYR A 176 -5.87 -7.93 11.61
CA TYR A 176 -7.02 -7.41 10.87
C TYR A 176 -7.50 -8.32 9.73
N GLU A 177 -6.71 -9.33 9.32
CA GLU A 177 -6.93 -10.09 8.08
C GLU A 177 -8.30 -10.77 8.00
N ASN A 178 -8.89 -11.18 9.13
CA ASN A 178 -10.17 -11.89 9.14
C ASN A 178 -11.32 -11.09 9.78
N GLY A 179 -11.10 -9.83 10.15
CA GLY A 179 -12.10 -9.04 10.89
C GLY A 179 -13.42 -8.89 10.14
N ALA A 180 -13.39 -8.63 8.85
CA ALA A 180 -14.59 -8.48 8.03
C ALA A 180 -15.39 -9.79 7.92
N GLU A 181 -14.71 -10.93 7.78
CA GLU A 181 -15.36 -12.25 7.71
C GLU A 181 -16.01 -12.63 9.05
N VAL A 182 -15.31 -12.38 10.14
CA VAL A 182 -15.84 -12.61 11.50
C VAL A 182 -17.10 -11.78 11.72
N ILE A 183 -17.07 -10.48 11.41
CA ILE A 183 -18.23 -9.59 11.54
C ILE A 183 -19.38 -10.06 10.65
N ALA A 184 -19.11 -10.41 9.39
CA ALA A 184 -20.12 -10.88 8.45
C ALA A 184 -20.80 -12.18 8.95
N ASN A 185 -20.02 -13.11 9.51
CA ASN A 185 -20.54 -14.35 10.06
C ASN A 185 -21.39 -14.12 11.32
N GLN A 186 -21.00 -13.17 12.17
CA GLN A 186 -21.80 -12.80 13.35
C GLN A 186 -23.12 -12.12 12.96
N ILE A 187 -23.08 -11.20 11.99
CA ILE A 187 -24.28 -10.56 11.47
C ILE A 187 -25.21 -11.63 10.88
N ARG A 188 -24.69 -12.58 10.11
CA ARG A 188 -25.48 -13.68 9.55
C ARG A 188 -26.10 -14.52 10.67
N LYS A 189 -25.31 -14.91 11.66
CA LYS A 189 -25.80 -15.69 12.80
C LYS A 189 -26.94 -14.97 13.55
N TYR A 190 -26.77 -13.65 13.76
CA TYR A 190 -27.84 -12.85 14.39
C TYR A 190 -29.14 -12.87 13.56
N TYR A 191 -29.07 -12.74 12.24
CA TYR A 191 -30.26 -12.81 11.37
C TYR A 191 -30.90 -14.19 11.33
N ASP A 192 -30.12 -15.25 11.51
CA ASP A 192 -30.63 -16.63 11.51
C ASP A 192 -31.27 -17.00 12.87
N THR A 193 -30.77 -16.49 13.98
CA THR A 193 -31.22 -16.85 15.35
C THR A 193 -32.09 -15.80 16.01
N ASP A 194 -32.09 -14.54 15.53
CA ASP A 194 -32.68 -13.35 16.16
C ASP A 194 -32.27 -13.16 17.65
N ASP A 195 -31.15 -13.76 18.03
CA ASP A 195 -30.61 -13.74 19.40
C ASP A 195 -29.27 -13.00 19.46
N ILE A 196 -29.26 -11.88 20.21
CA ILE A 196 -28.05 -11.07 20.44
C ILE A 196 -27.10 -11.75 21.43
N GLU A 197 -27.61 -12.55 22.39
CA GLU A 197 -26.76 -13.22 23.36
C GLU A 197 -25.87 -14.30 22.74
N ASP A 198 -26.29 -14.84 21.60
CA ASP A 198 -25.51 -15.80 20.82
C ASP A 198 -24.45 -15.14 19.90
N ALA A 199 -24.49 -13.82 19.76
CA ALA A 199 -23.45 -13.03 19.11
C ALA A 199 -22.29 -12.78 20.06
N HIS A 200 -21.45 -13.79 20.27
CA HIS A 200 -20.26 -13.65 21.12
C HIS A 200 -19.30 -12.61 20.56
N PHE A 201 -18.80 -11.73 21.42
CA PHE A 201 -17.73 -10.80 21.07
C PHE A 201 -16.47 -11.59 20.75
N HIS A 202 -16.05 -11.53 19.49
CA HIS A 202 -14.72 -11.99 19.09
C HIS A 202 -13.75 -10.85 19.26
N THR A 203 -12.81 -11.00 20.16
CA THR A 203 -11.63 -10.16 20.18
C THR A 203 -10.69 -10.63 19.08
N SER A 204 -10.27 -9.70 18.22
CA SER A 204 -9.22 -10.01 17.26
C SER A 204 -7.97 -10.47 18.00
N LYS A 205 -7.33 -11.52 17.51
CA LYS A 205 -6.03 -11.93 17.99
C LYS A 205 -5.06 -10.79 17.78
N SER A 206 -4.10 -10.64 18.67
CA SER A 206 -3.01 -9.69 18.48
C SER A 206 -1.72 -10.44 18.24
N LEU A 207 -0.86 -9.85 17.44
CA LEU A 207 0.42 -10.43 17.06
C LEU A 207 1.54 -9.39 17.16
N TYR A 208 2.77 -9.86 17.27
CA TYR A 208 3.94 -9.02 17.16
C TYR A 208 4.26 -8.86 15.68
N LEU A 209 4.13 -7.64 15.16
CA LEU A 209 4.35 -7.31 13.76
C LEU A 209 5.46 -6.28 13.63
N PHE A 210 6.43 -6.53 12.74
CA PHE A 210 7.60 -5.67 12.55
C PHE A 210 7.88 -5.40 11.07
N ASP A 211 8.41 -4.22 10.79
CA ASP A 211 8.92 -3.87 9.46
C ASP A 211 10.41 -4.26 9.35
N SER A 212 10.74 -5.10 8.39
CA SER A 212 12.11 -5.61 8.19
C SER A 212 13.12 -4.51 7.91
N ARG A 213 12.72 -3.44 7.25
CA ARG A 213 13.55 -2.29 6.92
C ARG A 213 13.84 -1.46 8.16
N LYS A 214 12.81 -1.20 8.98
CA LYS A 214 12.94 -0.47 10.23
C LYS A 214 13.77 -1.22 11.27
N LEU A 215 13.62 -2.55 11.35
CA LEU A 215 14.49 -3.37 12.19
C LEU A 215 15.97 -3.19 11.83
N LYS A 216 16.30 -3.18 10.54
CA LYS A 216 17.67 -2.94 10.05
C LYS A 216 18.15 -1.52 10.35
N GLU A 217 17.30 -0.52 10.10
CA GLU A 217 17.59 0.89 10.40
C GLU A 217 17.93 1.10 11.88
N TRP A 218 17.13 0.49 12.77
CA TRP A 218 17.31 0.59 14.21
C TRP A 218 18.29 -0.45 14.79
N LYS A 219 18.91 -1.27 13.94
CA LYS A 219 19.87 -2.33 14.31
C LYS A 219 19.33 -3.32 15.33
N ILE A 220 18.04 -3.62 15.25
CA ILE A 220 17.38 -4.63 16.07
C ILE A 220 17.53 -5.98 15.39
N ALA A 221 18.16 -6.92 16.08
CA ALA A 221 18.37 -8.27 15.55
C ALA A 221 17.06 -9.10 15.68
N GLU A 222 16.77 -9.93 14.67
CA GLU A 222 15.56 -10.75 14.66
C GLU A 222 15.45 -11.71 15.86
N TYR A 223 16.58 -12.20 16.37
CA TYR A 223 16.60 -13.06 17.56
C TYR A 223 16.20 -12.35 18.87
N ALA A 224 16.23 -10.99 18.89
CA ALA A 224 15.79 -10.20 20.03
C ALA A 224 14.27 -10.01 20.07
N LEU A 225 13.58 -10.36 18.99
CA LEU A 225 12.12 -10.22 18.89
C LEU A 225 11.42 -11.35 19.69
N PRO A 226 10.21 -11.09 20.19
CA PRO A 226 9.38 -12.11 20.83
C PRO A 226 9.13 -13.31 19.92
N LYS A 227 8.99 -14.50 20.49
CA LYS A 227 8.64 -15.72 19.72
C LYS A 227 7.29 -15.54 19.02
N GLY A 228 7.21 -15.94 17.76
CA GLY A 228 5.99 -15.83 16.97
C GLY A 228 5.81 -14.45 16.33
N SER A 229 6.83 -13.60 16.35
CA SER A 229 6.81 -12.32 15.62
C SER A 229 6.70 -12.54 14.11
N VAL A 230 5.85 -11.75 13.48
CA VAL A 230 5.73 -11.66 12.02
C VAL A 230 6.56 -10.47 11.55
N ILE A 231 7.40 -10.70 10.55
CA ILE A 231 8.22 -9.64 9.95
C ILE A 231 7.67 -9.38 8.56
N GLU A 232 7.12 -8.21 8.36
CA GLU A 232 6.64 -7.78 7.05
C GLU A 232 7.75 -7.13 6.23
N ASP A 233 7.85 -7.57 4.99
CA ASP A 233 8.62 -6.86 3.98
C ASP A 233 7.78 -5.75 3.39
N THR A 234 8.32 -4.54 3.37
CA THR A 234 7.66 -3.41 2.70
C THR A 234 7.44 -3.68 1.21
N MET A 235 6.55 -2.90 0.58
CA MET A 235 6.34 -2.95 -0.87
C MET A 235 7.66 -2.85 -1.65
N ALA A 236 8.63 -2.05 -1.17
CA ALA A 236 9.96 -1.94 -1.78
C ALA A 236 10.75 -3.25 -1.69
N ALA A 237 10.68 -3.97 -0.56
CA ALA A 237 11.32 -5.28 -0.40
C ALA A 237 10.58 -6.36 -1.19
N LYS A 238 9.24 -6.32 -1.26
CA LYS A 238 8.46 -7.18 -2.16
C LYS A 238 8.85 -6.92 -3.63
N LEU A 239 8.97 -5.65 -4.05
CA LEU A 239 9.43 -5.31 -5.41
C LEU A 239 10.85 -5.80 -5.67
N SER A 240 11.76 -5.68 -4.70
CA SER A 240 13.13 -6.23 -4.80
C SER A 240 13.13 -7.75 -4.94
N LYS A 241 12.24 -8.46 -4.25
CA LYS A 241 12.08 -9.92 -4.40
C LYS A 241 11.62 -10.32 -5.81
N TYR A 242 10.88 -9.43 -6.49
CA TYR A 242 10.42 -9.64 -7.86
C TYR A 242 11.31 -8.95 -8.91
N SER A 243 12.43 -8.33 -8.54
CA SER A 243 13.32 -7.60 -9.47
C SER A 243 13.78 -8.48 -10.64
N HIS A 244 14.11 -9.75 -10.39
CA HIS A 244 14.48 -10.71 -11.45
C HIS A 244 13.37 -10.93 -12.49
N TYR A 245 12.11 -10.99 -12.06
CA TYR A 245 10.99 -11.13 -13.00
C TYR A 245 10.77 -9.86 -13.81
N ILE A 246 11.00 -8.69 -13.21
CA ILE A 246 10.93 -7.40 -13.90
C ILE A 246 12.05 -7.30 -14.92
N GLU A 247 13.28 -7.69 -14.60
CA GLU A 247 14.42 -7.73 -15.52
C GLU A 247 14.15 -8.68 -16.69
N LEU A 248 13.63 -9.88 -16.44
CA LEU A 248 13.26 -10.84 -17.50
C LEU A 248 12.14 -10.29 -18.39
N LEU A 249 11.16 -9.61 -17.83
CA LEU A 249 10.07 -9.00 -18.59
C LEU A 249 10.60 -7.87 -19.49
N VAL A 250 11.46 -7.00 -18.96
CA VAL A 250 12.11 -5.94 -19.73
C VAL A 250 12.97 -6.53 -20.85
N ALA A 251 13.77 -7.55 -20.56
CA ALA A 251 14.59 -8.25 -21.58
C ALA A 251 13.70 -8.88 -22.68
N GLY A 252 12.58 -9.49 -22.28
CA GLY A 252 11.60 -10.04 -23.24
C GLY A 252 10.98 -8.98 -24.16
N ILE A 253 10.62 -7.83 -23.62
CA ILE A 253 10.11 -6.69 -24.41
C ILE A 253 11.17 -6.18 -25.37
N LEU A 254 12.42 -6.01 -24.92
CA LEU A 254 13.52 -5.57 -25.78
C LEU A 254 13.78 -6.55 -26.91
N LEU A 255 13.76 -7.86 -26.63
CA LEU A 255 13.89 -8.91 -27.64
C LEU A 255 12.75 -8.85 -28.67
N LEU A 256 11.52 -8.66 -28.23
CA LEU A 256 10.36 -8.52 -29.10
C LEU A 256 10.50 -7.31 -30.03
N VAL A 257 10.89 -6.16 -29.49
CA VAL A 257 11.15 -4.94 -30.28
C VAL A 257 12.24 -5.17 -31.28
N LEU A 258 13.33 -5.85 -30.90
CA LEU A 258 14.42 -6.19 -31.82
C LEU A 258 13.93 -7.11 -32.94
N LEU A 259 13.16 -8.14 -32.68
CA LEU A 259 12.57 -9.03 -33.67
C LEU A 259 11.65 -8.28 -34.63
N LEU A 260 10.81 -7.39 -34.14
CA LEU A 260 9.95 -6.55 -34.96
C LEU A 260 10.78 -5.62 -35.87
N PHE A 261 11.86 -5.06 -35.36
CA PHE A 261 12.76 -4.22 -36.11
C PHE A 261 13.49 -4.99 -37.24
N VAL A 262 13.99 -6.20 -36.92
CA VAL A 262 14.64 -7.08 -37.92
C VAL A 262 13.64 -7.50 -38.98
N THR A 263 12.41 -7.89 -38.62
CA THR A 263 11.39 -8.25 -39.59
C THR A 263 11.02 -7.06 -40.50
N TRP A 264 10.92 -5.87 -39.94
CA TRP A 264 10.69 -4.65 -40.70
C TRP A 264 11.84 -4.37 -41.70
N LEU A 265 13.11 -4.52 -41.24
CA LEU A 265 14.28 -4.39 -42.13
C LEU A 265 14.25 -5.40 -43.26
N LEU A 266 13.97 -6.66 -42.99
CA LEU A 266 13.89 -7.72 -44.00
C LEU A 266 12.79 -7.43 -45.02
N LEU A 267 11.63 -6.97 -44.58
CA LEU A 267 10.55 -6.57 -45.48
C LEU A 267 10.94 -5.35 -46.33
N ARG A 268 11.61 -4.40 -45.72
CA ARG A 268 12.13 -3.22 -46.45
C ARG A 268 13.16 -3.62 -47.52
N MET A 269 14.10 -4.50 -47.18
CA MET A 269 15.08 -5.02 -48.14
C MET A 269 14.43 -5.78 -49.28
N ARG A 270 13.42 -6.63 -49.01
CA ARG A 270 12.65 -7.33 -50.06
C ARG A 270 11.97 -6.33 -51.02
N ARG A 271 11.34 -5.28 -50.50
CA ARG A 271 10.72 -4.23 -51.33
C ARG A 271 11.76 -3.51 -52.18
N LEU A 272 12.92 -3.17 -51.64
CA LEU A 272 14.00 -2.53 -52.37
C LEU A 272 14.51 -3.45 -53.50
N LYS A 273 14.67 -4.75 -53.22
CA LYS A 273 15.11 -5.73 -54.22
C LYS A 273 14.13 -5.82 -55.38
N LEU A 274 12.83 -5.91 -55.10
CA LEU A 274 11.79 -5.92 -56.13
C LEU A 274 11.78 -4.65 -56.99
N THR A 275 11.97 -3.48 -56.37
CA THR A 275 12.05 -2.21 -57.12
C THR A 275 13.34 -2.11 -57.98
N LEU A 276 14.45 -2.71 -57.54
CA LEU A 276 15.67 -2.77 -58.30
C LEU A 276 15.51 -3.70 -59.54
N GLU A 277 14.96 -4.88 -59.33
CA GLU A 277 14.66 -5.85 -60.39
C GLU A 277 13.73 -5.23 -61.47
N GLU A 278 12.71 -4.51 -61.09
CA GLU A 278 11.80 -3.79 -61.97
C GLU A 278 12.54 -2.71 -62.75
N ARG A 279 13.42 -1.91 -62.14
CA ARG A 279 14.23 -0.89 -62.80
C ARG A 279 15.24 -1.50 -63.75
N GLU A 280 15.89 -2.61 -63.39
CA GLU A 280 16.78 -3.34 -64.25
C GLU A 280 16.02 -3.84 -65.50
N GLY A 281 14.84 -4.40 -65.36
CA GLY A 281 13.99 -4.79 -66.44
C GLY A 281 13.63 -3.62 -67.38
N GLN A 282 13.28 -2.46 -66.83
CA GLN A 282 13.01 -1.25 -67.62
C GLN A 282 14.25 -0.76 -68.40
N LEU A 283 15.45 -0.84 -67.80
CA LEU A 283 16.71 -0.46 -68.45
C LEU A 283 17.06 -1.40 -69.59
N VAL A 284 16.83 -2.72 -69.44
CA VAL A 284 17.05 -3.68 -70.49
C VAL A 284 16.14 -3.36 -71.70
N VAL A 285 14.86 -3.15 -71.52
CA VAL A 285 13.88 -2.80 -72.54
C VAL A 285 14.28 -1.44 -73.23
N ALA A 286 14.69 -0.46 -72.46
CA ALA A 286 15.10 0.83 -72.95
C ALA A 286 16.36 0.72 -73.81
N ARG A 287 17.32 -0.12 -73.40
CA ARG A 287 18.54 -0.41 -74.16
C ARG A 287 18.24 -1.11 -75.52
N GLU A 288 17.43 -2.15 -75.51
CA GLU A 288 17.01 -2.85 -76.71
C GLU A 288 16.34 -1.91 -77.68
N LYS A 289 15.49 -1.00 -77.30
CA LYS A 289 14.86 0.02 -78.11
C LYS A 289 15.88 1.00 -78.66
N ALA A 290 16.88 1.37 -77.86
CA ALA A 290 17.95 2.25 -78.34
C ALA A 290 18.84 1.57 -79.42
N GLU A 291 19.20 0.30 -79.17
CA GLU A 291 20.00 -0.51 -80.16
C GLU A 291 19.21 -0.72 -81.46
N GLU A 292 17.91 -1.01 -81.35
CA GLU A 292 17.03 -1.14 -82.53
C GLU A 292 16.98 0.19 -83.34
N SER A 293 16.81 1.33 -82.65
CA SER A 293 16.82 2.64 -83.30
C SER A 293 18.14 2.95 -83.94
N ASP A 294 19.26 2.56 -83.33
CA ASP A 294 20.59 2.80 -83.93
C ASP A 294 20.86 1.89 -85.15
N MET A 295 20.38 0.62 -85.10
CA MET A 295 20.40 -0.25 -86.29
C MET A 295 19.57 0.31 -87.43
N LEU A 296 18.35 0.80 -87.12
CA LEU A 296 17.47 1.41 -88.15
C LEU A 296 18.12 2.67 -88.74
N LYS A 297 18.73 3.52 -87.91
CA LYS A 297 19.50 4.70 -88.40
C LYS A 297 20.68 4.31 -89.26
N SER A 298 21.42 3.28 -88.88
CA SER A 298 22.57 2.80 -89.64
C SER A 298 22.13 2.19 -90.98
N ALA A 299 21.05 1.38 -90.98
CA ALA A 299 20.49 0.85 -92.22
C ALA A 299 19.97 1.95 -93.18
N PHE A 300 19.30 2.96 -92.58
CA PHE A 300 18.82 4.12 -93.30
C PHE A 300 19.98 4.90 -93.96
N LEU A 301 21.05 5.18 -93.21
CA LEU A 301 22.24 5.86 -93.73
C LEU A 301 22.97 5.05 -94.84
N ALA A 302 23.05 3.72 -94.69
CA ALA A 302 23.63 2.82 -95.73
C ALA A 302 22.80 2.84 -97.00
N ASN A 303 21.46 2.75 -96.89
CA ASN A 303 20.58 2.82 -98.05
C ASN A 303 20.65 4.20 -98.73
N MET A 304 20.60 5.28 -97.94
CA MET A 304 20.77 6.64 -98.50
C MET A 304 22.12 6.81 -99.23
N SER A 305 23.21 6.29 -98.65
CA SER A 305 24.54 6.33 -99.26
C SER A 305 24.55 5.56 -100.57
N HIS A 306 23.81 4.49 -100.67
CA HIS A 306 23.69 3.70 -101.90
C HIS A 306 22.84 4.40 -102.97
N GLU A 307 21.73 5.01 -102.60
CA GLU A 307 20.84 5.75 -103.47
C GLU A 307 21.49 7.07 -104.00
N ILE A 308 22.30 7.71 -103.18
CA ILE A 308 23.05 8.92 -103.61
C ILE A 308 24.21 8.56 -104.55
N ARG A 309 24.79 7.40 -104.38
CA ARG A 309 25.94 6.98 -105.26
C ARG A 309 25.50 6.53 -106.66
N THR A 310 24.27 6.04 -106.87
CA THR A 310 23.75 5.50 -108.11
C THR A 310 23.53 6.58 -109.21
N PRO A 311 23.08 7.83 -108.96
CA PRO A 311 22.92 8.84 -109.98
C PRO A 311 24.20 9.62 -110.32
N LEU A 312 25.35 9.35 -109.69
CA LEU A 312 26.63 10.07 -109.89
C LEU A 312 27.66 9.28 -110.73
N ASN A 313 27.26 8.15 -111.37
CA ASN A 313 28.04 7.40 -112.38
C ASN A 313 27.27 7.49 -113.69
#